data_4f3e67052dd9a2d20abb77b593c146f9
#
_entry.id   4f3e67052dd9a2d20abb77b593c146f9
#
_cell.length_a   1.000
_cell.length_b   1.000
_cell.length_c   1.000
_cell.angle_alpha   90.00
_cell.angle_beta   90.00
_cell.angle_gamma   90.00
#
_symmetry.space_group_name_H-M   'P 1'
#
loop_
_entity.id
_entity.type
_entity.pdbx_description
1 polymer ?
#
loop_
_entity_poly.entity_id
_entity_poly.type
_entity_poly.pdbx_seq_one_letter_code
_entity_poly.pdbx_strand_id
1 'polypeptide(L)'
;MPLFKSRKKKAQTESMNTETQDAQVAGSPDAGTPDAEKLPPKAPKMNDLEAEFVGTYHIGKSLQASHRREMLFGALALLFAVLYGAFPRTVYQNHYFISSPDGALMPMVSFNHPFDSDSAVIHWTEDAVTGILNFDALDYRRRMQSSQKYFTKTGYNTFLGQFRKNGLYQDMMTRKLMISAIQSGPAIIRLKGLNPVGIYSWQIQIPIDFRLENSNGASDKKYLVTAIVQRTANWKNPRAIAIQALSLQEE
;
A
#
# COMPACT_ATOMS: atom_id res chain seq x y z
N MET A 1 15.42 6.70 38.36
CA MET A 1 16.67 7.41 38.05
C MET A 1 17.57 6.45 37.28
N PRO A 2 18.18 6.82 36.12
CA PRO A 2 18.51 8.17 35.63
C PRO A 2 17.92 8.50 34.25
N LEU A 3 17.66 9.71 34.06
CA LEU A 3 17.74 10.72 33.00
C LEU A 3 18.52 10.31 31.72
N PHE A 4 17.81 10.35 30.57
CA PHE A 4 18.46 10.38 29.26
C PHE A 4 18.29 11.76 28.61
N LYS A 5 19.42 12.42 28.44
CA LYS A 5 19.60 13.78 27.89
C LYS A 5 19.27 13.82 26.40
N SER A 6 18.38 14.73 26.04
CA SER A 6 18.16 15.24 24.69
C SER A 6 19.41 15.90 24.10
N ARG A 7 19.80 15.50 22.89
CA ARG A 7 20.82 16.19 22.09
C ARG A 7 20.16 16.80 20.84
N LYS A 8 19.91 18.11 20.94
CA LYS A 8 19.59 18.97 19.78
C LYS A 8 20.83 19.06 18.87
N LYS A 9 20.67 18.74 17.59
CA LYS A 9 21.63 19.09 16.53
C LYS A 9 21.11 20.29 15.76
N LYS A 10 21.87 21.38 15.83
CA LYS A 10 21.72 22.62 15.07
C LYS A 10 21.92 22.36 13.58
N ALA A 11 20.95 22.83 12.79
CA ALA A 11 21.14 23.05 11.35
C ALA A 11 21.83 24.40 11.16
N GLN A 12 22.92 24.39 10.43
CA GLN A 12 23.68 25.57 10.02
C GLN A 12 23.23 25.94 8.61
N THR A 13 22.61 27.10 8.52
CA THR A 13 22.22 27.73 7.26
C THR A 13 23.41 28.55 6.79
N GLU A 14 23.95 28.22 5.65
CA GLU A 14 24.96 29.03 4.95
C GLU A 14 24.28 29.77 3.81
N SER A 15 24.15 31.08 4.02
CA SER A 15 23.70 32.04 3.01
C SER A 15 24.90 32.46 2.16
N MET A 16 24.82 32.29 0.87
CA MET A 16 25.82 32.80 -0.06
C MET A 16 25.28 34.05 -0.74
N ASN A 17 25.95 35.15 -0.47
CA ASN A 17 25.78 36.47 -0.97
C ASN A 17 25.95 36.53 -2.50
N THR A 18 25.00 37.16 -3.16
CA THR A 18 25.15 37.66 -4.56
C THR A 18 25.43 39.14 -4.45
N GLU A 19 26.61 39.53 -4.82
CA GLU A 19 27.04 40.91 -4.89
C GLU A 19 26.87 41.44 -6.33
N THR A 20 25.95 42.39 -6.43
CA THR A 20 25.68 43.18 -7.63
C THR A 20 26.64 44.39 -7.60
N GLN A 21 27.43 44.60 -8.64
CA GLN A 21 28.14 45.86 -8.85
C GLN A 21 27.63 46.55 -10.09
N ASP A 22 26.83 47.57 -9.83
CA ASP A 22 26.59 48.68 -10.76
C ASP A 22 27.84 49.59 -10.83
N ALA A 23 28.23 49.93 -12.02
CA ALA A 23 29.08 51.09 -12.21
C ALA A 23 28.63 51.88 -13.46
N GLN A 24 27.92 52.94 -13.17
CA GLN A 24 27.74 54.10 -14.01
C GLN A 24 29.06 54.81 -14.26
N VAL A 25 29.32 55.26 -15.50
CA VAL A 25 29.90 56.62 -15.72
C VAL A 25 29.50 57.15 -17.08
N ALA A 26 28.93 58.33 -17.02
CA ALA A 26 28.62 59.21 -18.10
C ALA A 26 29.88 60.01 -18.61
N GLY A 27 29.83 60.46 -19.82
CA GLY A 27 30.77 61.47 -20.29
C GLY A 27 30.84 61.59 -21.80
N SER A 28 30.05 62.43 -22.39
CA SER A 28 30.26 63.15 -23.65
C SER A 28 30.91 64.49 -23.31
N PRO A 29 31.47 65.30 -24.19
CA PRO A 29 31.28 65.42 -25.65
C PRO A 29 32.54 65.86 -26.46
N ASP A 30 32.33 65.89 -27.73
CA ASP A 30 32.68 67.04 -28.64
C ASP A 30 33.81 66.90 -29.68
N ALA A 31 33.38 67.27 -30.88
CA ALA A 31 34.01 68.05 -31.96
C ALA A 31 34.99 67.40 -32.95
N GLY A 32 34.58 67.49 -34.16
CA GLY A 32 35.51 67.85 -35.24
C GLY A 32 35.66 66.89 -36.41
N THR A 33 34.83 67.11 -37.40
CA THR A 33 34.98 66.90 -38.84
C THR A 33 36.42 67.17 -39.36
N PRO A 34 36.90 66.71 -40.50
CA PRO A 34 36.16 66.46 -41.75
C PRO A 34 36.58 65.22 -42.59
N ASP A 35 35.73 64.94 -43.56
CA ASP A 35 35.92 64.23 -44.83
C ASP A 35 37.29 63.64 -45.15
N ALA A 36 37.38 62.32 -45.07
CA ALA A 36 38.35 61.54 -45.81
C ALA A 36 37.61 60.69 -46.84
N GLU A 37 37.72 61.09 -48.02
CA GLU A 37 37.42 60.50 -49.33
C GLU A 37 37.46 58.93 -49.25
N LYS A 38 36.33 58.31 -49.46
CA LYS A 38 36.21 56.84 -49.56
C LYS A 38 36.89 56.40 -50.86
N LEU A 39 38.13 55.97 -50.78
CA LEU A 39 38.76 55.17 -51.81
C LEU A 39 37.95 53.90 -52.07
N PRO A 40 37.73 53.49 -53.32
CA PRO A 40 37.06 52.27 -53.64
C PRO A 40 37.84 51.08 -53.05
N PRO A 41 37.15 50.05 -52.58
CA PRO A 41 37.79 48.87 -51.95
C PRO A 41 38.78 48.28 -52.96
N LYS A 42 40.02 48.22 -52.56
CA LYS A 42 41.12 47.61 -53.34
C LYS A 42 40.70 46.18 -53.65
N ALA A 43 40.69 45.83 -54.94
CA ALA A 43 40.35 44.45 -55.35
C ALA A 43 41.20 43.47 -54.59
N PRO A 44 40.57 42.40 -54.03
CA PRO A 44 41.27 41.39 -53.19
C PRO A 44 42.38 40.77 -54.06
N LYS A 45 43.61 40.75 -53.53
CA LYS A 45 44.71 40.02 -54.13
C LYS A 45 44.40 38.56 -54.23
N MET A 46 44.82 37.91 -55.32
CA MET A 46 44.53 36.49 -55.56
C MET A 46 44.85 35.57 -54.32
N ASN A 47 45.86 35.95 -53.55
CA ASN A 47 46.28 35.27 -52.31
C ASN A 47 45.23 35.37 -51.18
N ASP A 48 44.46 36.49 -51.15
CA ASP A 48 43.42 36.66 -50.12
C ASP A 48 42.20 35.82 -50.43
N LEU A 49 41.87 35.56 -51.69
CA LEU A 49 40.82 34.67 -52.14
C LEU A 49 41.17 33.19 -51.89
N GLU A 50 42.43 32.79 -52.06
CA GLU A 50 42.90 31.43 -51.72
C GLU A 50 42.85 31.20 -50.23
N ALA A 51 43.25 32.19 -49.42
CA ALA A 51 43.21 32.08 -47.97
C ALA A 51 41.75 31.92 -47.44
N GLU A 52 40.81 32.66 -48.02
CA GLU A 52 39.39 32.58 -47.69
C GLU A 52 38.79 31.23 -48.11
N PHE A 53 39.20 30.71 -49.27
CA PHE A 53 38.76 29.40 -49.75
C PHE A 53 39.27 28.25 -48.87
N VAL A 54 40.53 28.31 -48.43
CA VAL A 54 41.13 27.32 -47.52
C VAL A 54 40.50 27.42 -46.16
N GLY A 55 40.20 28.64 -45.67
CA GLY A 55 39.51 28.87 -44.40
C GLY A 55 38.12 28.24 -44.35
N THR A 56 37.31 28.45 -45.39
CA THR A 56 35.95 27.90 -45.51
C THR A 56 35.96 26.38 -45.64
N TYR A 57 36.95 25.81 -46.34
CA TYR A 57 37.09 24.35 -46.43
C TYR A 57 37.44 23.70 -45.07
N HIS A 58 38.29 24.32 -44.28
CA HIS A 58 38.64 23.81 -42.94
C HIS A 58 37.48 23.91 -41.96
N ILE A 59 36.68 24.99 -42.04
CA ILE A 59 35.47 25.17 -41.21
C ILE A 59 34.44 24.09 -41.56
N GLY A 60 34.20 23.84 -42.86
CA GLY A 60 33.27 22.78 -43.29
C GLY A 60 33.66 21.40 -42.82
N LYS A 61 34.96 21.07 -42.83
CA LYS A 61 35.47 19.78 -42.39
C LYS A 61 35.40 19.58 -40.87
N SER A 62 35.60 20.67 -40.11
CA SER A 62 35.46 20.64 -38.64
C SER A 62 34.00 20.49 -38.20
N LEU A 63 33.07 21.15 -38.92
CA LEU A 63 31.63 20.99 -38.68
C LEU A 63 31.14 19.59 -38.96
N GLN A 64 31.58 18.93 -40.03
CA GLN A 64 31.24 17.54 -40.32
C GLN A 64 31.78 16.57 -39.27
N ALA A 65 32.95 16.81 -38.72
CA ALA A 65 33.53 16.02 -37.65
C ALA A 65 32.77 16.18 -36.30
N SER A 66 32.25 17.39 -36.04
CA SER A 66 31.40 17.68 -34.89
C SER A 66 30.08 16.92 -34.95
N HIS A 67 29.36 17.00 -36.09
CA HIS A 67 28.10 16.28 -36.28
C HIS A 67 28.23 14.75 -36.15
N ARG A 68 29.33 14.18 -36.59
CA ARG A 68 29.57 12.72 -36.39
C ARG A 68 29.72 12.36 -34.91
N ARG A 69 30.37 13.20 -34.10
CA ARG A 69 30.50 12.96 -32.66
C ARG A 69 29.15 13.10 -31.94
N GLU A 70 28.37 14.13 -32.31
CA GLU A 70 27.02 14.32 -31.74
C GLU A 70 26.09 13.17 -32.08
N MET A 71 26.12 12.66 -33.31
CA MET A 71 25.36 11.46 -33.71
C MET A 71 25.81 10.19 -32.94
N LEU A 72 27.12 10.04 -32.70
CA LEU A 72 27.62 8.92 -31.87
C LEU A 72 27.17 9.01 -30.44
N PHE A 73 27.20 10.19 -29.82
CA PHE A 73 26.68 10.38 -28.45
C PHE A 73 25.17 10.18 -28.41
N GLY A 74 24.43 10.67 -29.40
CA GLY A 74 22.98 10.43 -29.50
C GLY A 74 22.63 8.94 -29.64
N ALA A 75 23.35 8.21 -30.50
CA ALA A 75 23.17 6.77 -30.66
C ALA A 75 23.53 5.99 -29.39
N LEU A 76 24.61 6.39 -28.71
CA LEU A 76 25.02 5.78 -27.46
C LEU A 76 24.01 6.04 -26.34
N ALA A 77 23.48 7.27 -26.23
CA ALA A 77 22.45 7.62 -25.27
C ALA A 77 21.15 6.84 -25.52
N LEU A 78 20.77 6.66 -26.79
CA LEU A 78 19.60 5.87 -27.17
C LEU A 78 19.79 4.38 -26.84
N LEU A 79 20.99 3.84 -27.10
CA LEU A 79 21.36 2.49 -26.71
C LEU A 79 21.24 2.29 -25.19
N PHE A 80 21.78 3.22 -24.41
CA PHE A 80 21.65 3.15 -22.93
C PHE A 80 20.20 3.27 -22.47
N ALA A 81 19.37 4.11 -23.09
CA ALA A 81 17.95 4.22 -22.77
C ALA A 81 17.19 2.91 -23.07
N VAL A 82 17.49 2.27 -24.19
CA VAL A 82 16.91 0.96 -24.55
C VAL A 82 17.39 -0.13 -23.60
N LEU A 83 18.68 -0.20 -23.29
CA LEU A 83 19.21 -1.13 -22.31
C LEU A 83 18.57 -0.92 -20.94
N TYR A 84 18.47 0.32 -20.47
CA TYR A 84 17.86 0.64 -19.18
C TYR A 84 16.37 0.30 -19.14
N GLY A 85 15.65 0.48 -20.25
CA GLY A 85 14.25 0.08 -20.37
C GLY A 85 14.03 -1.43 -20.52
N ALA A 86 14.98 -2.13 -21.16
CA ALA A 86 14.91 -3.58 -21.39
C ALA A 86 15.36 -4.43 -20.17
N PHE A 87 16.14 -3.82 -19.24
CA PHE A 87 16.50 -4.53 -18.01
C PHE A 87 15.26 -4.71 -17.15
N PRO A 88 14.81 -5.95 -16.89
CA PRO A 88 13.70 -6.18 -15.98
C PRO A 88 14.09 -5.61 -14.62
N ARG A 89 13.28 -4.66 -14.14
CA ARG A 89 13.41 -4.19 -12.76
C ARG A 89 13.09 -5.38 -11.87
N THR A 90 14.09 -6.07 -11.40
CA THR A 90 13.94 -7.10 -10.38
C THR A 90 13.38 -6.42 -9.14
N VAL A 91 12.07 -6.50 -8.97
CA VAL A 91 11.42 -6.14 -7.72
C VAL A 91 11.88 -7.19 -6.72
N TYR A 92 12.84 -6.84 -5.87
CA TYR A 92 13.25 -7.69 -4.76
C TYR A 92 12.04 -7.85 -3.84
N GLN A 93 11.34 -8.97 -3.96
CA GLN A 93 10.32 -9.35 -2.99
C GLN A 93 11.06 -9.91 -1.78
N ASN A 94 11.13 -9.11 -0.74
CA ASN A 94 11.66 -9.57 0.53
C ASN A 94 10.71 -10.61 1.12
N HIS A 95 11.09 -11.86 1.09
CA HIS A 95 10.38 -12.95 1.75
C HIS A 95 10.85 -13.01 3.20
N TYR A 96 10.00 -12.62 4.11
CA TYR A 96 10.23 -12.76 5.53
C TYR A 96 9.73 -14.13 5.98
N PHE A 97 10.54 -14.84 6.77
CA PHE A 97 10.17 -16.11 7.37
C PHE A 97 10.11 -15.95 8.88
N ILE A 98 9.16 -16.60 9.51
CA ILE A 98 9.08 -16.72 10.95
C ILE A 98 9.33 -18.18 11.32
N SER A 99 10.15 -18.40 12.34
CA SER A 99 10.30 -19.72 12.96
C SER A 99 9.12 -19.98 13.89
N SER A 100 8.41 -21.09 13.65
CA SER A 100 7.44 -21.65 14.58
C SER A 100 8.16 -22.15 15.85
N PRO A 101 7.48 -22.28 17.01
CA PRO A 101 8.04 -22.93 18.18
C PRO A 101 8.59 -24.34 17.93
N ASP A 102 8.05 -25.01 16.91
CA ASP A 102 8.48 -26.35 16.47
C ASP A 102 9.65 -26.31 15.46
N GLY A 103 10.25 -25.14 15.24
CA GLY A 103 11.38 -24.96 14.32
C GLY A 103 11.04 -24.90 12.83
N ALA A 104 9.78 -25.01 12.45
CA ALA A 104 9.36 -24.89 11.06
C ALA A 104 9.41 -23.42 10.57
N LEU A 105 10.00 -23.18 9.39
CA LEU A 105 10.02 -21.88 8.76
C LEU A 105 8.69 -21.66 8.03
N MET A 106 7.92 -20.66 8.47
CA MET A 106 6.68 -20.25 7.82
C MET A 106 6.87 -18.93 7.05
N PRO A 107 6.42 -18.82 5.80
CA PRO A 107 6.49 -17.56 5.06
C PRO A 107 5.58 -16.52 5.74
N MET A 108 6.14 -15.33 5.98
CA MET A 108 5.38 -14.20 6.51
C MET A 108 4.68 -13.50 5.36
N VAL A 109 3.37 -13.67 5.24
CA VAL A 109 2.56 -12.98 4.23
C VAL A 109 2.09 -11.64 4.78
N SER A 110 2.23 -10.59 3.97
CA SER A 110 1.79 -9.24 4.32
C SER A 110 0.29 -9.20 4.64
N PHE A 111 -0.11 -8.40 5.64
CA PHE A 111 -1.50 -8.28 6.07
C PHE A 111 -2.38 -7.44 5.14
N ASN A 112 -1.79 -6.73 4.20
CA ASN A 112 -2.49 -5.85 3.25
C ASN A 112 -3.03 -6.58 2.01
N HIS A 113 -2.74 -7.87 1.86
CA HIS A 113 -3.23 -8.69 0.75
C HIS A 113 -4.04 -9.88 1.26
N PRO A 114 -5.06 -10.34 0.50
CA PRO A 114 -5.74 -11.58 0.80
C PRO A 114 -4.74 -12.75 0.69
N PHE A 115 -4.86 -13.72 1.59
CA PHE A 115 -4.06 -14.95 1.56
C PHE A 115 -4.80 -16.08 0.86
N ASP A 116 -6.12 -16.13 1.05
CA ASP A 116 -7.03 -17.14 0.50
C ASP A 116 -7.97 -16.53 -0.54
N SER A 117 -8.59 -17.38 -1.34
CA SER A 117 -9.67 -16.98 -2.24
C SER A 117 -10.91 -16.54 -1.45
N ASP A 118 -11.72 -15.68 -2.04
CA ASP A 118 -12.97 -15.20 -1.43
C ASP A 118 -13.89 -16.38 -1.03
N SER A 119 -13.98 -17.42 -1.88
CA SER A 119 -14.76 -18.63 -1.59
C SER A 119 -14.24 -19.39 -0.38
N ALA A 120 -12.92 -19.52 -0.23
CA ALA A 120 -12.32 -20.18 0.93
C ALA A 120 -12.58 -19.40 2.22
N VAL A 121 -12.57 -18.06 2.16
CA VAL A 121 -12.90 -17.21 3.31
C VAL A 121 -14.38 -17.32 3.68
N ILE A 122 -15.28 -17.36 2.67
CA ILE A 122 -16.73 -17.58 2.91
C ILE A 122 -16.95 -18.90 3.63
N HIS A 123 -16.49 -20.03 3.07
CA HIS A 123 -16.69 -21.34 3.67
C HIS A 123 -16.13 -21.44 5.08
N TRP A 124 -14.91 -20.89 5.30
CA TRP A 124 -14.35 -20.86 6.64
C TRP A 124 -15.22 -20.03 7.61
N THR A 125 -15.79 -18.93 7.13
CA THR A 125 -16.63 -18.06 7.96
C THR A 125 -17.96 -18.73 8.28
N GLU A 126 -18.58 -19.42 7.32
CA GLU A 126 -19.79 -20.22 7.51
C GLU A 126 -19.58 -21.29 8.59
N ASP A 127 -18.52 -22.08 8.46
CA ASP A 127 -18.16 -23.13 9.44
C ASP A 127 -17.87 -22.52 10.83
N ALA A 128 -17.11 -21.43 10.87
CA ALA A 128 -16.76 -20.77 12.13
C ALA A 128 -17.99 -20.19 12.82
N VAL A 129 -18.85 -19.46 12.10
CA VAL A 129 -20.05 -18.82 12.65
C VAL A 129 -21.05 -19.88 13.12
N THR A 130 -21.31 -20.91 12.34
CA THR A 130 -22.18 -22.02 12.73
C THR A 130 -21.63 -22.73 13.98
N GLY A 131 -20.31 -22.99 14.01
CA GLY A 131 -19.67 -23.62 15.19
C GLY A 131 -19.69 -22.73 16.44
N ILE A 132 -19.61 -21.39 16.28
CA ILE A 132 -19.69 -20.43 17.39
C ILE A 132 -21.10 -20.33 17.96
N LEU A 133 -22.12 -20.35 17.10
CA LEU A 133 -23.51 -20.08 17.47
C LEU A 133 -24.31 -21.31 17.90
N ASN A 134 -23.75 -22.51 17.76
CA ASN A 134 -24.32 -23.76 18.26
C ASN A 134 -23.87 -24.01 19.71
N PHE A 135 -24.74 -23.83 20.68
CA PHE A 135 -24.44 -24.08 22.10
C PHE A 135 -25.67 -24.47 22.90
N ASP A 136 -25.41 -25.16 23.99
CA ASP A 136 -26.40 -25.64 24.97
C ASP A 136 -26.10 -24.98 26.34
N ALA A 137 -27.15 -24.78 27.14
CA ALA A 137 -27.04 -24.24 28.49
C ALA A 137 -26.09 -25.05 29.38
N LEU A 138 -25.93 -26.36 29.12
CA LEU A 138 -25.07 -27.26 29.92
C LEU A 138 -23.59 -27.12 29.59
N ASP A 139 -23.24 -26.90 28.29
CA ASP A 139 -21.83 -26.91 27.85
C ASP A 139 -21.35 -25.57 27.26
N TYR A 140 -22.17 -24.50 27.36
CA TYR A 140 -21.88 -23.22 26.76
C TYR A 140 -20.49 -22.68 27.09
N ARG A 141 -20.01 -22.86 28.34
CA ARG A 141 -18.69 -22.36 28.76
C ARG A 141 -17.57 -23.00 27.96
N ARG A 142 -17.62 -24.34 27.81
CA ARG A 142 -16.63 -25.07 27.02
C ARG A 142 -16.67 -24.68 25.56
N ARG A 143 -17.86 -24.53 24.98
CA ARG A 143 -18.05 -24.12 23.60
C ARG A 143 -17.60 -22.68 23.36
N MET A 144 -17.92 -21.75 24.26
CA MET A 144 -17.42 -20.38 24.21
C MET A 144 -15.88 -20.32 24.26
N GLN A 145 -15.27 -21.11 25.16
CA GLN A 145 -13.83 -21.20 25.24
C GLN A 145 -13.22 -21.78 23.94
N SER A 146 -13.80 -22.81 23.37
CA SER A 146 -13.32 -23.42 22.12
C SER A 146 -13.51 -22.51 20.92
N SER A 147 -14.50 -21.63 20.92
CA SER A 147 -14.74 -20.66 19.84
C SER A 147 -13.72 -19.54 19.81
N GLN A 148 -12.95 -19.32 20.88
CA GLN A 148 -11.90 -18.29 20.94
C GLN A 148 -10.89 -18.41 19.80
N LYS A 149 -10.63 -19.61 19.30
CA LYS A 149 -9.72 -19.88 18.20
C LYS A 149 -10.11 -19.20 16.88
N TYR A 150 -11.38 -18.89 16.69
CA TYR A 150 -11.89 -18.23 15.48
C TYR A 150 -11.78 -16.72 15.52
N PHE A 151 -11.60 -16.14 16.71
CA PHE A 151 -11.62 -14.71 16.91
C PHE A 151 -10.22 -14.10 17.07
N THR A 152 -10.13 -12.79 16.79
CA THR A 152 -9.06 -11.98 17.37
C THR A 152 -9.35 -11.78 18.86
N LYS A 153 -8.32 -11.40 19.64
CA LYS A 153 -8.50 -11.12 21.08
C LYS A 153 -9.57 -10.05 21.34
N THR A 154 -9.56 -8.99 20.54
CA THR A 154 -10.55 -7.91 20.66
C THR A 154 -11.93 -8.37 20.22
N GLY A 155 -12.01 -9.09 19.08
CA GLY A 155 -13.27 -9.63 18.55
C GLY A 155 -13.96 -10.56 19.53
N TYR A 156 -13.21 -11.43 20.19
CA TYR A 156 -13.75 -12.34 21.19
C TYR A 156 -14.36 -11.61 22.40
N ASN A 157 -13.64 -10.61 22.92
CA ASN A 157 -14.14 -9.81 24.04
C ASN A 157 -15.42 -9.03 23.68
N THR A 158 -15.45 -8.46 22.46
CA THR A 158 -16.63 -7.75 21.94
C THR A 158 -17.82 -8.69 21.79
N PHE A 159 -17.60 -9.89 21.21
CA PHE A 159 -18.62 -10.91 21.07
C PHE A 159 -19.20 -11.33 22.41
N LEU A 160 -18.37 -11.64 23.42
CA LEU A 160 -18.83 -11.98 24.77
C LEU A 160 -19.65 -10.85 25.41
N GLY A 161 -19.25 -9.61 25.19
CA GLY A 161 -19.97 -8.43 25.65
C GLY A 161 -21.36 -8.32 25.03
N GLN A 162 -21.46 -8.49 23.71
CA GLN A 162 -22.73 -8.45 22.97
C GLN A 162 -23.64 -9.63 23.32
N PHE A 163 -23.09 -10.83 23.42
CA PHE A 163 -23.84 -12.04 23.80
C PHE A 163 -24.55 -11.89 25.15
N ARG A 164 -23.89 -11.22 26.12
CA ARG A 164 -24.50 -10.92 27.43
C ARG A 164 -25.56 -9.81 27.36
N LYS A 165 -25.32 -8.77 26.52
CA LYS A 165 -26.22 -7.61 26.42
C LYS A 165 -27.50 -7.93 25.65
N ASN A 166 -27.47 -8.80 24.65
CA ASN A 166 -28.62 -9.13 23.80
C ASN A 166 -29.67 -10.02 24.47
N GLY A 167 -29.51 -10.32 25.76
CA GLY A 167 -30.46 -11.13 26.52
C GLY A 167 -30.43 -12.63 26.16
N LEU A 168 -29.80 -13.02 25.04
CA LEU A 168 -29.72 -14.40 24.58
C LEU A 168 -29.06 -15.33 25.66
N TYR A 169 -28.03 -14.82 26.32
CA TYR A 169 -27.39 -15.52 27.42
C TYR A 169 -28.38 -15.76 28.60
N GLN A 170 -29.13 -14.71 28.96
CA GLN A 170 -30.09 -14.80 30.08
C GLN A 170 -31.22 -15.77 29.74
N ASP A 171 -31.79 -15.69 28.54
CA ASP A 171 -32.82 -16.58 28.07
C ASP A 171 -32.35 -18.03 28.03
N MET A 172 -31.14 -18.28 27.50
CA MET A 172 -30.55 -19.59 27.47
C MET A 172 -30.41 -20.22 28.88
N MET A 173 -29.89 -19.43 29.83
CA MET A 173 -29.66 -19.91 31.20
C MET A 173 -30.94 -20.11 31.98
N THR A 174 -31.92 -19.20 31.86
CA THR A 174 -33.18 -19.26 32.61
C THR A 174 -34.10 -20.35 32.09
N ARG A 175 -34.18 -20.50 30.75
CA ARG A 175 -35.09 -21.45 30.10
C ARG A 175 -34.44 -22.79 29.77
N LYS A 176 -33.13 -22.95 30.05
CA LYS A 176 -32.32 -24.14 29.72
C LYS A 176 -32.41 -24.47 28.21
N LEU A 177 -32.25 -23.47 27.38
CA LEU A 177 -32.39 -23.60 25.92
C LEU A 177 -31.15 -24.26 25.31
N MET A 178 -31.38 -25.18 24.38
CA MET A 178 -30.42 -25.58 23.36
C MET A 178 -30.62 -24.66 22.14
N ILE A 179 -29.53 -24.06 21.65
CA ILE A 179 -29.52 -23.16 20.48
C ILE A 179 -28.78 -23.86 19.37
N SER A 180 -29.50 -24.10 18.27
CA SER A 180 -28.95 -24.67 17.05
C SER A 180 -29.03 -23.60 15.96
N ALA A 181 -27.87 -23.23 15.41
CA ALA A 181 -27.75 -22.27 14.29
C ALA A 181 -27.61 -23.07 12.99
N ILE A 182 -28.53 -22.86 12.07
CA ILE A 182 -28.56 -23.51 10.77
C ILE A 182 -28.53 -22.41 9.71
N GLN A 183 -27.60 -22.50 8.76
CA GLN A 183 -27.55 -21.57 7.65
C GLN A 183 -28.79 -21.74 6.76
N SER A 184 -29.53 -20.66 6.53
CA SER A 184 -30.78 -20.66 5.74
C SER A 184 -30.60 -20.18 4.30
N GLY A 185 -29.45 -19.63 3.97
CA GLY A 185 -29.13 -19.15 2.61
C GLY A 185 -27.63 -18.92 2.40
N PRO A 186 -27.22 -18.55 1.18
CA PRO A 186 -25.82 -18.37 0.86
C PRO A 186 -25.21 -17.18 1.60
N ALA A 187 -23.98 -17.33 2.05
CA ALA A 187 -23.21 -16.23 2.59
C ALA A 187 -22.69 -15.32 1.47
N ILE A 188 -22.73 -14.02 1.69
CA ILE A 188 -22.29 -13.01 0.71
C ILE A 188 -21.25 -12.06 1.30
N ILE A 189 -20.23 -11.74 0.51
CA ILE A 189 -19.29 -10.67 0.84
C ILE A 189 -19.94 -9.33 0.48
N ARG A 190 -20.19 -8.48 1.47
CA ARG A 190 -20.74 -7.12 1.26
C ARG A 190 -19.66 -6.11 0.98
N LEU A 191 -18.54 -6.23 1.67
CA LEU A 191 -17.41 -5.33 1.53
C LEU A 191 -16.11 -6.10 1.73
N LYS A 192 -15.07 -5.76 0.97
CA LYS A 192 -13.71 -6.25 1.18
C LYS A 192 -12.70 -5.15 0.89
N GLY A 193 -11.61 -5.13 1.59
CA GLY A 193 -10.55 -4.15 1.41
C GLY A 193 -9.72 -3.92 2.66
N LEU A 194 -8.90 -2.88 2.62
CA LEU A 194 -8.07 -2.48 3.75
C LEU A 194 -8.92 -1.72 4.77
N ASN A 195 -8.81 -2.11 6.02
CA ASN A 195 -9.36 -1.35 7.13
C ASN A 195 -8.48 -0.11 7.43
N PRO A 196 -8.92 0.85 8.28
CA PRO A 196 -8.14 2.05 8.61
C PRO A 196 -6.75 1.78 9.19
N VAL A 197 -6.50 0.56 9.69
CA VAL A 197 -5.20 0.13 10.23
C VAL A 197 -4.30 -0.51 9.18
N GLY A 198 -4.77 -0.62 7.91
CA GLY A 198 -4.02 -1.21 6.81
C GLY A 198 -4.06 -2.75 6.76
N ILE A 199 -5.00 -3.38 7.48
CA ILE A 199 -5.19 -4.83 7.47
C ILE A 199 -6.32 -5.19 6.52
N TYR A 200 -6.12 -6.17 5.64
CA TYR A 200 -7.15 -6.63 4.73
C TYR A 200 -8.28 -7.35 5.49
N SER A 201 -9.52 -6.98 5.19
CA SER A 201 -10.71 -7.47 5.87
C SER A 201 -11.86 -7.71 4.90
N TRP A 202 -12.77 -8.60 5.29
CA TRP A 202 -14.01 -8.92 4.59
C TRP A 202 -15.19 -8.73 5.54
N GLN A 203 -16.26 -8.13 5.05
CA GLN A 203 -17.55 -8.10 5.73
C GLN A 203 -18.46 -9.11 5.04
N ILE A 204 -18.83 -10.16 5.76
CA ILE A 204 -19.60 -11.28 5.25
C ILE A 204 -20.94 -11.32 5.98
N GLN A 205 -22.01 -11.44 5.22
CA GLN A 205 -23.37 -11.62 5.75
C GLN A 205 -23.85 -13.04 5.49
N ILE A 206 -24.39 -13.66 6.54
CA ILE A 206 -24.86 -15.05 6.53
C ILE A 206 -26.26 -15.08 7.14
N PRO A 207 -27.28 -15.46 6.39
CA PRO A 207 -28.61 -15.70 6.95
C PRO A 207 -28.60 -17.00 7.74
N ILE A 208 -29.07 -16.95 9.00
CA ILE A 208 -29.06 -18.08 9.94
C ILE A 208 -30.40 -18.18 10.61
N ASP A 209 -30.97 -19.38 10.59
CA ASP A 209 -32.13 -19.75 11.40
C ASP A 209 -31.68 -20.33 12.73
N PHE A 210 -32.03 -19.66 13.81
CA PHE A 210 -31.83 -20.17 15.16
C PHE A 210 -33.01 -21.00 15.59
N ARG A 211 -32.74 -22.25 15.89
CA ARG A 211 -33.71 -23.15 16.57
C ARG A 211 -33.40 -23.17 18.04
N LEU A 212 -34.36 -22.69 18.84
CA LEU A 212 -34.29 -22.67 20.30
C LEU A 212 -35.19 -23.75 20.83
N GLU A 213 -34.61 -24.79 21.45
CA GLU A 213 -35.33 -25.93 21.97
C GLU A 213 -35.18 -26.03 23.47
N ASN A 214 -36.26 -26.41 24.15
CA ASN A 214 -36.25 -26.84 25.56
C ASN A 214 -37.30 -27.94 25.76
N SER A 215 -37.47 -28.37 27.03
CA SER A 215 -38.47 -29.38 27.41
C SER A 215 -39.94 -28.98 27.11
N ASN A 216 -40.20 -27.68 26.87
CA ASN A 216 -41.55 -27.14 26.69
C ASN A 216 -41.89 -26.89 25.20
N GLY A 217 -40.93 -27.05 24.30
CA GLY A 217 -41.11 -26.87 22.88
C GLY A 217 -39.92 -26.29 22.13
N ALA A 218 -40.09 -26.02 20.84
CA ALA A 218 -39.10 -25.41 19.97
C ALA A 218 -39.65 -24.12 19.38
N SER A 219 -38.78 -23.16 19.17
CA SER A 219 -39.08 -21.87 18.50
C SER A 219 -37.96 -21.54 17.53
N ASP A 220 -38.35 -21.15 16.33
CA ASP A 220 -37.40 -20.75 15.30
C ASP A 220 -37.38 -19.21 15.17
N LYS A 221 -36.19 -18.64 15.07
CA LYS A 221 -35.95 -17.20 14.86
C LYS A 221 -34.94 -16.99 13.74
N LYS A 222 -35.22 -16.04 12.87
CA LYS A 222 -34.33 -15.69 11.75
C LYS A 222 -33.39 -14.55 12.12
N TYR A 223 -32.11 -14.72 11.81
CA TYR A 223 -31.09 -13.73 12.05
C TYR A 223 -30.21 -13.53 10.83
N LEU A 224 -29.88 -12.28 10.55
CA LEU A 224 -28.81 -11.93 9.63
C LEU A 224 -27.52 -11.72 10.46
N VAL A 225 -26.58 -12.62 10.29
CA VAL A 225 -25.29 -12.55 10.97
C VAL A 225 -24.30 -11.83 10.10
N THR A 226 -23.72 -10.74 10.61
CA THR A 226 -22.64 -10.01 9.93
C THR A 226 -21.31 -10.29 10.64
N ALA A 227 -20.39 -10.93 9.94
CA ALA A 227 -19.05 -11.23 10.41
C ALA A 227 -18.03 -10.31 9.71
N ILE A 228 -17.19 -9.64 10.49
CA ILE A 228 -16.01 -8.93 9.99
C ILE A 228 -14.82 -9.85 10.21
N VAL A 229 -14.31 -10.41 9.13
CA VAL A 229 -13.14 -11.28 9.10
C VAL A 229 -11.93 -10.45 8.67
N GLN A 230 -10.80 -10.60 9.32
CA GLN A 230 -9.57 -9.90 8.96
C GLN A 230 -8.36 -10.83 8.90
N ARG A 231 -7.36 -10.38 8.18
CA ARG A 231 -6.05 -11.04 8.16
C ARG A 231 -5.44 -11.04 9.56
N THR A 232 -4.82 -12.16 9.91
CA THR A 232 -4.07 -12.31 11.16
C THR A 232 -2.76 -13.05 10.92
N ALA A 233 -1.93 -13.16 11.94
CA ALA A 233 -0.67 -13.87 11.82
C ALA A 233 -0.88 -15.39 11.74
N ASN A 234 -0.13 -16.07 10.89
CA ASN A 234 -0.23 -17.52 10.64
C ASN A 234 -0.01 -18.35 11.92
N TRP A 235 0.88 -17.88 12.82
CA TRP A 235 1.12 -18.56 14.10
C TRP A 235 -0.02 -18.46 15.09
N LYS A 236 -0.97 -17.54 14.89
CA LYS A 236 -2.19 -17.43 15.72
C LYS A 236 -3.33 -18.24 15.15
N ASN A 237 -3.43 -18.30 13.84
CA ASN A 237 -4.42 -19.07 13.12
C ASN A 237 -3.79 -19.64 11.85
N PRO A 238 -3.82 -20.98 11.63
CA PRO A 238 -3.22 -21.62 10.45
C PRO A 238 -3.73 -21.06 9.11
N ARG A 239 -4.99 -20.63 9.06
CA ARG A 239 -5.56 -19.97 7.87
C ARG A 239 -5.26 -18.48 7.77
N ALA A 240 -4.51 -17.92 8.71
CA ALA A 240 -4.12 -16.51 8.75
C ALA A 240 -5.29 -15.52 8.65
N ILE A 241 -6.49 -15.92 9.05
CA ILE A 241 -7.70 -15.09 9.15
C ILE A 241 -8.36 -15.30 10.53
N ALA A 242 -9.05 -14.27 11.01
CA ALA A 242 -9.81 -14.35 12.27
C ALA A 242 -10.99 -13.37 12.26
N ILE A 243 -12.03 -13.66 13.02
CA ILE A 243 -13.21 -12.82 13.18
C ILE A 243 -12.86 -11.66 14.11
N GLN A 244 -12.99 -10.44 13.62
CA GLN A 244 -12.78 -9.20 14.37
C GLN A 244 -14.07 -8.72 15.07
N ALA A 245 -15.21 -8.94 14.42
CA ALA A 245 -16.51 -8.62 14.97
C ALA A 245 -17.56 -9.59 14.44
N LEU A 246 -18.53 -9.89 15.26
CA LEU A 246 -19.71 -10.69 14.92
C LEU A 246 -20.93 -9.99 15.48
N SER A 247 -21.87 -9.63 14.63
CA SER A 247 -23.13 -9.00 15.03
C SER A 247 -24.32 -9.80 14.52
N LEU A 248 -25.35 -9.89 15.34
CA LEU A 248 -26.60 -10.58 15.03
C LEU A 248 -27.71 -9.54 14.96
N GLN A 249 -28.46 -9.58 13.87
CA GLN A 249 -29.66 -8.76 13.64
C GLN A 249 -30.82 -9.70 13.44
N GLU A 250 -31.90 -9.56 14.25
CA GLU A 250 -33.14 -10.29 14.05
C GLU A 250 -33.88 -9.71 12.82
N GLU A 251 -34.35 -10.56 11.91
CA GLU A 251 -35.11 -10.20 10.72
C GLU A 251 -36.60 -10.05 11.04
#